data_8563c2188330717190134495f8f28c9f
#
_entry.id   8563c2188330717190134495f8f28c9f
#
_cell.length_a   1.000
_cell.length_b   1.000
_cell.length_c   1.000
_cell.angle_alpha   90.00
_cell.angle_beta   90.00
_cell.angle_gamma   90.00
#
_symmetry.space_group_name_H-M   'P 1'
#
loop_
_entity.id
_entity.type
_entity.pdbx_description
1 polymer ?
#
loop_
_entity_poly.entity_id
_entity_poly.type
_entity_poly.pdbx_seq_one_letter_code
_entity_poly.pdbx_strand_id
1 'polypeptide(L)'
;MRLAGQTAIVTGAAKGMGQAISLRLAGEGADLVLAAREIAPLEAVAAEARTLGRRTLVVAVDVRDEGQVRAMVDSAAKAFDRIDALVNCAGTTGPIETPVHELRAEDWDELLAINLRGTFLPTKHVVPVMLRQRRGKIVNIAGTSGLRGYKFRAAYSSSKWAVRGFTRTVALEVGPHGINVNCVAPGIVAGERMDRLCREKAAKRGWTPEQVYDEYVREMALRRVTTPEDVANAVLFLCSEESRNMTGQCLTVDGGWDV
;
A
#
# COMPACT_ATOMS: atom_id res chain seq x y z
N MET A 1 1.72 19.58 -12.77
CA MET A 1 1.11 18.75 -11.70
C MET A 1 0.24 17.67 -12.35
N ARG A 2 0.64 16.42 -12.20
CA ARG A 2 0.01 15.24 -12.86
C ARG A 2 -1.38 14.91 -12.32
N LEU A 3 -1.68 15.33 -11.08
CA LEU A 3 -2.90 15.00 -10.36
C LEU A 3 -3.71 16.24 -9.96
N ALA A 4 -3.51 17.38 -10.63
CA ALA A 4 -4.22 18.62 -10.32
C ALA A 4 -5.75 18.43 -10.37
N GLY A 5 -6.45 18.82 -9.31
CA GLY A 5 -7.91 18.68 -9.18
C GLY A 5 -8.43 17.26 -8.99
N GLN A 6 -7.54 16.31 -8.68
CA GLN A 6 -7.90 14.93 -8.35
C GLN A 6 -7.92 14.72 -6.84
N THR A 7 -8.68 13.73 -6.38
CA THR A 7 -8.76 13.31 -4.99
C THR A 7 -8.26 11.89 -4.83
N ALA A 8 -7.32 11.67 -3.92
CA ALA A 8 -6.75 10.37 -3.61
C ALA A 8 -7.03 9.94 -2.16
N ILE A 9 -7.54 8.72 -1.99
CA ILE A 9 -7.60 8.06 -0.68
C ILE A 9 -6.35 7.22 -0.50
N VAL A 10 -5.65 7.40 0.63
CA VAL A 10 -4.49 6.56 0.99
C VAL A 10 -4.75 5.90 2.34
N THR A 11 -4.86 4.57 2.36
CA THR A 11 -4.94 3.81 3.61
C THR A 11 -3.54 3.53 4.17
N GLY A 12 -3.40 3.51 5.49
CA GLY A 12 -2.08 3.37 6.13
C GLY A 12 -1.18 4.59 5.94
N ALA A 13 -1.77 5.78 5.80
CA ALA A 13 -1.09 7.03 5.45
C ALA A 13 -0.21 7.65 6.57
N ALA A 14 -0.27 7.11 7.78
CA ALA A 14 0.31 7.73 8.97
C ALA A 14 1.84 7.74 9.00
N LYS A 15 2.53 6.82 8.31
CA LYS A 15 3.99 6.69 8.33
C LYS A 15 4.54 5.88 7.16
N GLY A 16 5.87 5.91 7.00
CA GLY A 16 6.60 5.08 6.04
C GLY A 16 6.11 5.26 4.60
N MET A 17 5.87 4.16 3.89
CA MET A 17 5.42 4.21 2.50
C MET A 17 4.11 5.00 2.33
N GLY A 18 3.14 4.83 3.23
CA GLY A 18 1.85 5.53 3.11
C GLY A 18 1.99 7.04 3.26
N GLN A 19 2.83 7.52 4.16
CA GLN A 19 3.19 8.93 4.29
C GLN A 19 3.89 9.45 3.03
N ALA A 20 4.95 8.77 2.58
CA ALA A 20 5.70 9.16 1.38
C ALA A 20 4.81 9.20 0.12
N ILE A 21 3.93 8.20 -0.05
CA ILE A 21 2.93 8.17 -1.12
C ILE A 21 2.00 9.39 -1.02
N SER A 22 1.44 9.66 0.15
CA SER A 22 0.52 10.78 0.36
C SER A 22 1.16 12.12 -0.02
N LEU A 23 2.35 12.38 0.49
CA LEU A 23 3.08 13.64 0.22
C LEU A 23 3.51 13.74 -1.24
N ARG A 24 3.88 12.62 -1.87
CA ARG A 24 4.23 12.59 -3.29
C ARG A 24 3.03 12.91 -4.18
N LEU A 25 1.83 12.36 -3.86
CA LEU A 25 0.60 12.68 -4.58
C LEU A 25 0.17 14.13 -4.35
N ALA A 26 0.29 14.64 -3.12
CA ALA A 26 0.03 16.04 -2.78
C ALA A 26 0.91 17.01 -3.57
N GLY A 27 2.22 16.72 -3.67
CA GLY A 27 3.18 17.51 -4.46
C GLY A 27 2.85 17.57 -5.96
N GLU A 28 2.07 16.61 -6.46
CA GLU A 28 1.58 16.58 -7.84
C GLU A 28 0.12 17.08 -7.99
N GLY A 29 -0.41 17.68 -6.93
CA GLY A 29 -1.66 18.42 -7.00
C GLY A 29 -2.91 17.68 -6.52
N ALA A 30 -2.79 16.47 -5.97
CA ALA A 30 -3.92 15.73 -5.42
C ALA A 30 -4.39 16.30 -4.07
N ASP A 31 -5.69 16.43 -3.89
CA ASP A 31 -6.32 16.52 -2.58
C ASP A 31 -6.34 15.13 -1.93
N LEU A 32 -6.25 15.05 -0.60
CA LEU A 32 -5.99 13.78 0.10
C LEU A 32 -7.06 13.42 1.13
N VAL A 33 -7.45 12.15 1.13
CA VAL A 33 -8.09 11.48 2.27
C VAL A 33 -7.05 10.56 2.90
N LEU A 34 -6.61 10.91 4.10
CA LEU A 34 -5.57 10.22 4.84
C LEU A 34 -6.20 9.32 5.89
N ALA A 35 -5.99 8.02 5.78
CA ALA A 35 -6.69 7.02 6.57
C ALA A 35 -5.72 6.09 7.30
N ALA A 36 -5.84 6.00 8.62
CA ALA A 36 -5.17 5.04 9.48
C ALA A 36 -5.89 4.97 10.84
N ARG A 37 -5.43 4.12 11.76
CA ARG A 37 -6.07 3.95 13.08
C ARG A 37 -5.83 5.13 14.02
N GLU A 38 -4.69 5.79 13.93
CA GLU A 38 -4.26 6.85 14.82
C GLU A 38 -4.32 8.21 14.11
N ILE A 39 -5.04 9.17 14.71
CA ILE A 39 -5.25 10.50 14.11
C ILE A 39 -4.00 11.37 14.18
N ALA A 40 -3.30 11.40 15.32
CA ALA A 40 -2.19 12.33 15.51
C ALA A 40 -1.07 12.23 14.45
N PRO A 41 -0.58 11.04 14.06
CA PRO A 41 0.37 10.93 12.96
C PRO A 41 -0.22 11.32 11.59
N LEU A 42 -1.52 11.09 11.38
CA LEU A 42 -2.20 11.52 10.14
C LEU A 42 -2.28 13.04 10.02
N GLU A 43 -2.56 13.75 11.12
CA GLU A 43 -2.60 15.21 11.13
C GLU A 43 -1.23 15.83 10.82
N ALA A 44 -0.14 15.20 11.23
CA ALA A 44 1.21 15.64 10.85
C ALA A 44 1.40 15.59 9.32
N VAL A 45 1.00 14.47 8.68
CA VAL A 45 1.04 14.32 7.21
C VAL A 45 0.07 15.31 6.53
N ALA A 46 -1.11 15.51 7.10
CA ALA A 46 -2.10 16.45 6.59
C ALA A 46 -1.59 17.91 6.66
N ALA A 47 -0.93 18.28 7.75
CA ALA A 47 -0.33 19.60 7.89
C ALA A 47 0.71 19.86 6.79
N GLU A 48 1.58 18.90 6.52
CA GLU A 48 2.58 19.00 5.45
C GLU A 48 1.90 19.09 4.06
N ALA A 49 0.91 18.28 3.78
CA ALA A 49 0.14 18.35 2.52
C ALA A 49 -0.56 19.72 2.34
N ARG A 50 -1.06 20.31 3.42
CA ARG A 50 -1.69 21.65 3.39
C ARG A 50 -0.67 22.75 3.05
N THR A 51 0.61 22.63 3.44
CA THR A 51 1.66 23.58 3.02
C THR A 51 1.89 23.56 1.50
N LEU A 52 1.58 22.44 0.84
CA LEU A 52 1.59 22.30 -0.61
C LEU A 52 0.29 22.81 -1.29
N GLY A 53 -0.60 23.44 -0.51
CA GLY A 53 -1.87 23.98 -0.98
C GLY A 53 -2.94 22.92 -1.26
N ARG A 54 -2.88 21.73 -0.61
CA ARG A 54 -3.85 20.65 -0.82
C ARG A 54 -4.90 20.61 0.27
N ARG A 55 -6.16 20.32 -0.12
CA ARG A 55 -7.20 20.00 0.86
C ARG A 55 -6.94 18.59 1.41
N THR A 56 -7.20 18.40 2.69
CA THR A 56 -7.00 17.11 3.35
C THR A 56 -8.20 16.76 4.23
N LEU A 57 -8.60 15.50 4.21
CA LEU A 57 -9.54 14.89 5.15
C LEU A 57 -8.81 13.79 5.91
N VAL A 58 -8.75 13.90 7.23
CA VAL A 58 -8.14 12.88 8.11
C VAL A 58 -9.24 11.99 8.66
N VAL A 59 -9.08 10.67 8.55
CA VAL A 59 -10.08 9.69 9.00
C VAL A 59 -9.41 8.60 9.83
N ALA A 60 -9.85 8.44 11.07
CA ALA A 60 -9.51 7.25 11.86
C ALA A 60 -10.29 6.05 11.32
N VAL A 61 -9.58 5.02 10.85
CA VAL A 61 -10.20 3.82 10.30
C VAL A 61 -9.36 2.58 10.54
N ASP A 62 -10.01 1.53 11.01
CA ASP A 62 -9.49 0.17 10.90
C ASP A 62 -10.01 -0.44 9.59
N VAL A 63 -9.10 -0.76 8.69
CA VAL A 63 -9.45 -1.32 7.37
C VAL A 63 -10.11 -2.71 7.45
N ARG A 64 -10.11 -3.35 8.63
CA ARG A 64 -10.82 -4.60 8.89
C ARG A 64 -12.33 -4.40 9.13
N ASP A 65 -12.72 -3.19 9.54
CA ASP A 65 -14.10 -2.81 9.87
C ASP A 65 -14.79 -2.21 8.65
N GLU A 66 -15.77 -2.94 8.11
CA GLU A 66 -16.50 -2.51 6.92
C GLU A 66 -17.32 -1.23 7.15
N GLY A 67 -17.89 -1.05 8.36
CA GLY A 67 -18.66 0.15 8.69
C GLY A 67 -17.81 1.41 8.68
N GLN A 68 -16.61 1.34 9.28
CA GLN A 68 -15.65 2.45 9.28
C GLN A 68 -15.13 2.75 7.86
N VAL A 69 -14.82 1.72 7.07
CA VAL A 69 -14.36 1.89 5.68
C VAL A 69 -15.46 2.54 4.82
N ARG A 70 -16.70 2.10 4.96
CA ARG A 70 -17.83 2.73 4.27
C ARG A 70 -17.97 4.20 4.65
N ALA A 71 -17.97 4.51 5.95
CA ALA A 71 -18.06 5.88 6.45
C ALA A 71 -16.91 6.77 5.94
N MET A 72 -15.70 6.23 5.83
CA MET A 72 -14.55 6.92 5.22
C MET A 72 -14.82 7.30 3.77
N VAL A 73 -15.31 6.36 2.96
CA VAL A 73 -15.60 6.61 1.52
C VAL A 73 -16.74 7.60 1.35
N ASP A 74 -17.81 7.48 2.16
CA ASP A 74 -18.94 8.41 2.14
C ASP A 74 -18.50 9.83 2.51
N SER A 75 -17.65 9.96 3.53
CA SER A 75 -17.07 11.24 3.96
C SER A 75 -16.17 11.85 2.88
N ALA A 76 -15.35 11.03 2.21
CA ALA A 76 -14.50 11.44 1.10
C ALA A 76 -15.34 11.96 -0.07
N ALA A 77 -16.35 11.22 -0.49
CA ALA A 77 -17.25 11.61 -1.58
C ALA A 77 -18.00 12.93 -1.26
N LYS A 78 -18.43 13.11 0.00
CA LYS A 78 -19.09 14.35 0.44
C LYS A 78 -18.15 15.56 0.48
N ALA A 79 -16.89 15.36 0.88
CA ALA A 79 -15.94 16.46 1.04
C ALA A 79 -15.32 16.94 -0.28
N PHE A 80 -15.21 16.06 -1.28
CA PHE A 80 -14.45 16.33 -2.51
C PHE A 80 -15.25 16.13 -3.80
N ASP A 81 -16.49 15.67 -3.73
CA ASP A 81 -17.39 15.35 -4.85
C ASP A 81 -16.88 14.26 -5.81
N ARG A 82 -15.63 13.82 -5.65
CA ARG A 82 -14.96 12.82 -6.50
C ARG A 82 -13.92 12.03 -5.74
N ILE A 83 -13.65 10.83 -6.22
CA ILE A 83 -12.53 9.97 -5.79
C ILE A 83 -11.85 9.44 -7.04
N ASP A 84 -10.65 9.94 -7.34
CA ASP A 84 -9.90 9.59 -8.56
C ASP A 84 -8.91 8.47 -8.34
N ALA A 85 -8.33 8.40 -7.16
CA ALA A 85 -7.39 7.36 -6.81
C ALA A 85 -7.70 6.74 -5.44
N LEU A 86 -7.49 5.42 -5.35
CA LEU A 86 -7.43 4.67 -4.09
C LEU A 86 -6.08 3.98 -4.02
N VAL A 87 -5.33 4.25 -2.95
CA VAL A 87 -4.09 3.54 -2.65
C VAL A 87 -4.27 2.68 -1.40
N ASN A 88 -4.35 1.37 -1.57
CA ASN A 88 -4.42 0.41 -0.49
C ASN A 88 -3.00 0.10 0.02
N CYS A 89 -2.52 0.92 1.00
CA CYS A 89 -1.19 0.79 1.58
C CYS A 89 -1.21 0.27 3.03
N ALA A 90 -2.37 0.22 3.69
CA ALA A 90 -2.50 -0.38 5.00
C ALA A 90 -2.05 -1.85 4.99
N GLY A 91 -1.23 -2.24 5.96
CA GLY A 91 -0.73 -3.61 6.01
C GLY A 91 0.24 -3.87 7.16
N THR A 92 0.37 -5.13 7.51
CA THR A 92 1.30 -5.63 8.55
C THR A 92 2.18 -6.73 8.01
N THR A 93 3.30 -6.98 8.68
CA THR A 93 4.21 -8.09 8.35
C THR A 93 3.83 -9.40 9.03
N GLY A 94 3.04 -9.35 10.11
CA GLY A 94 2.77 -10.50 10.96
C GLY A 94 4.05 -11.09 11.59
N PRO A 95 3.99 -12.36 12.05
CA PRO A 95 5.13 -13.07 12.61
C PRO A 95 6.27 -13.23 11.60
N ILE A 96 7.50 -13.17 12.09
CA ILE A 96 8.74 -13.22 11.30
C ILE A 96 9.55 -14.46 11.73
N GLU A 97 10.21 -15.12 10.76
CA GLU A 97 11.02 -16.33 11.00
C GLU A 97 10.23 -17.43 11.75
N THR A 98 8.97 -17.66 11.35
CA THR A 98 8.08 -18.64 12.00
C THR A 98 7.79 -19.79 11.03
N PRO A 99 8.21 -21.02 11.37
CA PRO A 99 7.89 -22.23 10.60
C PRO A 99 6.36 -22.41 10.49
N VAL A 100 5.89 -22.97 9.39
CA VAL A 100 4.45 -23.08 9.11
C VAL A 100 3.68 -23.88 10.18
N HIS A 101 4.31 -24.89 10.77
CA HIS A 101 3.71 -25.73 11.81
C HIS A 101 3.69 -25.06 13.21
N GLU A 102 4.40 -23.96 13.38
CA GLU A 102 4.41 -23.13 14.60
C GLU A 102 3.57 -21.87 14.44
N LEU A 103 3.10 -21.57 13.23
CA LEU A 103 2.27 -20.39 12.97
C LEU A 103 0.88 -20.59 13.58
N ARG A 104 0.50 -19.69 14.49
CA ARG A 104 -0.83 -19.73 15.13
C ARG A 104 -1.90 -19.36 14.11
N ALA A 105 -3.05 -20.02 14.20
CA ALA A 105 -4.20 -19.73 13.33
C ALA A 105 -4.67 -18.28 13.47
N GLU A 106 -4.67 -17.75 14.69
CA GLU A 106 -5.10 -16.37 14.97
C GLU A 106 -4.17 -15.34 14.29
N ASP A 107 -2.85 -15.59 14.28
CA ASP A 107 -1.87 -14.74 13.60
C ASP A 107 -2.07 -14.77 12.07
N TRP A 108 -2.42 -15.93 11.53
CA TRP A 108 -2.78 -16.10 10.13
C TRP A 108 -4.04 -15.30 9.79
N ASP A 109 -5.11 -15.47 10.56
CA ASP A 109 -6.40 -14.82 10.33
C ASP A 109 -6.29 -13.29 10.48
N GLU A 110 -5.60 -12.80 11.51
CA GLU A 110 -5.37 -11.37 11.69
C GLU A 110 -4.61 -10.75 10.53
N LEU A 111 -3.58 -11.44 10.04
CA LEU A 111 -2.77 -10.93 8.93
C LEU A 111 -3.58 -10.86 7.63
N LEU A 112 -4.38 -11.88 7.34
CA LEU A 112 -5.28 -11.87 6.18
C LEU A 112 -6.36 -10.80 6.32
N ALA A 113 -6.90 -10.61 7.52
CA ALA A 113 -7.88 -9.56 7.80
C ALA A 113 -7.30 -8.17 7.53
N ILE A 114 -6.04 -7.90 7.89
CA ILE A 114 -5.40 -6.60 7.64
C ILE A 114 -4.98 -6.47 6.18
N ASN A 115 -4.22 -7.43 5.63
CA ASN A 115 -3.56 -7.27 4.35
C ASN A 115 -4.49 -7.51 3.15
N LEU A 116 -5.39 -8.50 3.24
CA LEU A 116 -6.26 -8.88 2.14
C LEU A 116 -7.65 -8.27 2.27
N ARG A 117 -8.35 -8.53 3.39
CA ARG A 117 -9.68 -7.92 3.62
C ARG A 117 -9.57 -6.40 3.68
N GLY A 118 -8.50 -5.86 4.30
CA GLY A 118 -8.23 -4.42 4.35
C GLY A 118 -7.86 -3.79 3.01
N THR A 119 -7.55 -4.58 1.97
CA THR A 119 -7.47 -4.14 0.58
C THR A 119 -8.82 -4.26 -0.12
N PHE A 120 -9.56 -5.33 0.16
CA PHE A 120 -10.87 -5.59 -0.45
C PHE A 120 -11.92 -4.54 -0.03
N LEU A 121 -12.05 -4.25 1.25
CA LEU A 121 -13.13 -3.37 1.75
C LEU A 121 -13.07 -1.94 1.19
N PRO A 122 -11.92 -1.22 1.18
CA PRO A 122 -11.86 0.08 0.55
C PRO A 122 -12.15 0.01 -0.95
N THR A 123 -11.66 -1.01 -1.64
CA THR A 123 -11.95 -1.23 -3.06
C THR A 123 -13.45 -1.43 -3.29
N LYS A 124 -14.11 -2.28 -2.52
CA LYS A 124 -15.56 -2.55 -2.57
C LYS A 124 -16.39 -1.26 -2.50
N HIS A 125 -16.04 -0.35 -1.59
CA HIS A 125 -16.81 0.87 -1.36
C HIS A 125 -16.44 2.02 -2.29
N VAL A 126 -15.19 2.08 -2.81
CA VAL A 126 -14.76 3.10 -3.76
C VAL A 126 -15.24 2.80 -5.19
N VAL A 127 -15.26 1.54 -5.61
CA VAL A 127 -15.67 1.13 -6.96
C VAL A 127 -17.04 1.71 -7.37
N PRO A 128 -18.12 1.70 -6.57
CA PRO A 128 -19.38 2.32 -6.96
C PRO A 128 -19.28 3.82 -7.26
N VAL A 129 -18.40 4.56 -6.57
CA VAL A 129 -18.15 5.98 -6.85
C VAL A 129 -17.45 6.13 -8.21
N MET A 130 -16.37 5.35 -8.44
CA MET A 130 -15.61 5.37 -9.70
C MET A 130 -16.45 4.91 -10.91
N LEU A 131 -17.37 3.95 -10.72
CA LEU A 131 -18.29 3.51 -11.78
C LEU A 131 -19.21 4.65 -12.24
N ARG A 132 -19.75 5.43 -11.31
CA ARG A 132 -20.56 6.63 -11.66
C ARG A 132 -19.74 7.69 -12.38
N GLN A 133 -18.46 7.84 -12.00
CA GLN A 133 -17.52 8.77 -12.63
C GLN A 133 -17.00 8.28 -14.00
N ARG A 134 -17.12 6.97 -14.28
CA ARG A 134 -16.52 6.28 -15.44
C ARG A 134 -15.01 6.51 -15.56
N ARG A 135 -14.35 6.63 -14.42
CA ARG A 135 -12.90 6.79 -14.29
C ARG A 135 -12.45 6.50 -12.87
N GLY A 136 -11.22 6.03 -12.74
CA GLY A 136 -10.60 5.79 -11.44
C GLY A 136 -9.27 5.04 -11.58
N LYS A 137 -8.44 5.15 -10.55
CA LYS A 137 -7.17 4.44 -10.42
C LYS A 137 -7.12 3.76 -9.06
N ILE A 138 -6.93 2.46 -9.02
CA ILE A 138 -6.75 1.71 -7.78
C ILE A 138 -5.35 1.11 -7.79
N VAL A 139 -4.57 1.41 -6.75
CA VAL A 139 -3.21 0.90 -6.58
C VAL A 139 -3.12 0.13 -5.26
N ASN A 140 -2.84 -1.16 -5.35
CA ASN A 140 -2.69 -2.04 -4.20
C ASN A 140 -1.20 -2.24 -3.87
N ILE A 141 -0.82 -2.18 -2.60
CA ILE A 141 0.56 -2.50 -2.19
C ILE A 141 0.67 -4.00 -1.89
N ALA A 142 1.21 -4.72 -2.86
CA ALA A 142 1.53 -6.13 -2.72
C ALA A 142 2.87 -6.30 -1.97
N GLY A 143 3.95 -6.55 -2.68
CA GLY A 143 5.31 -6.79 -2.23
C GLY A 143 5.93 -7.95 -3.00
N THR A 144 7.24 -8.04 -3.04
CA THR A 144 7.95 -9.16 -3.69
C THR A 144 7.56 -10.53 -3.11
N SER A 145 7.07 -10.56 -1.85
CA SER A 145 6.44 -11.76 -1.26
C SER A 145 5.17 -12.23 -1.98
N GLY A 146 4.60 -11.44 -2.88
CA GLY A 146 3.52 -11.82 -3.80
C GLY A 146 4.01 -12.26 -5.17
N LEU A 147 5.33 -12.30 -5.39
CA LEU A 147 5.98 -12.72 -6.63
C LEU A 147 6.69 -14.05 -6.45
N ARG A 148 7.35 -14.24 -5.31
CA ARG A 148 8.04 -15.49 -4.95
C ARG A 148 7.74 -15.88 -3.50
N GLY A 149 8.03 -17.13 -3.14
CA GLY A 149 7.93 -17.60 -1.76
C GLY A 149 9.09 -17.12 -0.91
N TYR A 150 8.81 -16.81 0.35
CA TYR A 150 9.81 -16.52 1.36
C TYR A 150 9.70 -17.51 2.50
N LYS A 151 10.83 -18.13 2.85
CA LYS A 151 10.95 -19.06 3.97
C LYS A 151 10.44 -18.42 5.27
N PHE A 152 9.68 -19.15 6.06
CA PHE A 152 9.16 -18.71 7.35
C PHE A 152 8.23 -17.47 7.31
N ARG A 153 7.54 -17.27 6.17
CA ARG A 153 6.65 -16.15 5.92
C ARG A 153 5.30 -16.60 5.33
N ALA A 154 4.82 -17.79 5.68
CA ALA A 154 3.65 -18.40 5.04
C ALA A 154 2.44 -17.47 4.97
N ALA A 155 1.96 -16.91 6.10
CA ALA A 155 0.81 -16.03 6.11
C ALA A 155 1.04 -14.75 5.29
N TYR A 156 2.22 -14.11 5.46
CA TYR A 156 2.53 -12.86 4.77
C TYR A 156 2.61 -13.05 3.25
N SER A 157 3.36 -14.05 2.79
CA SER A 157 3.46 -14.35 1.36
C SER A 157 2.10 -14.70 0.77
N SER A 158 1.31 -15.55 1.42
CA SER A 158 -0.04 -15.90 0.98
C SER A 158 -0.93 -14.65 0.84
N SER A 159 -0.90 -13.73 1.82
CA SER A 159 -1.68 -12.48 1.74
C SER A 159 -1.27 -11.61 0.54
N LYS A 160 0.03 -11.53 0.23
CA LYS A 160 0.54 -10.70 -0.86
C LYS A 160 0.30 -11.32 -2.24
N TRP A 161 0.34 -12.65 -2.35
CA TRP A 161 -0.12 -13.37 -3.54
C TRP A 161 -1.62 -13.15 -3.78
N ALA A 162 -2.43 -13.22 -2.73
CA ALA A 162 -3.87 -12.98 -2.81
C ALA A 162 -4.19 -11.54 -3.27
N VAL A 163 -3.49 -10.52 -2.75
CA VAL A 163 -3.65 -9.12 -3.22
C VAL A 163 -3.36 -8.99 -4.70
N ARG A 164 -2.35 -9.69 -5.22
CA ARG A 164 -2.04 -9.69 -6.65
C ARG A 164 -3.13 -10.36 -7.49
N GLY A 165 -3.65 -11.51 -7.04
CA GLY A 165 -4.79 -12.19 -7.68
C GLY A 165 -6.04 -11.31 -7.68
N PHE A 166 -6.37 -10.73 -6.53
CA PHE A 166 -7.47 -9.76 -6.36
C PHE A 166 -7.35 -8.58 -7.33
N THR A 167 -6.15 -7.97 -7.44
CA THR A 167 -5.87 -6.87 -8.38
C THR A 167 -6.24 -7.24 -9.81
N ARG A 168 -5.82 -8.41 -10.28
CA ARG A 168 -6.10 -8.87 -11.66
C ARG A 168 -7.58 -9.11 -11.90
N THR A 169 -8.26 -9.73 -10.94
CA THR A 169 -9.69 -10.02 -11.06
C THR A 169 -10.51 -8.73 -11.13
N VAL A 170 -10.27 -7.80 -10.18
CA VAL A 170 -10.99 -6.51 -10.16
C VAL A 170 -10.69 -5.68 -11.41
N ALA A 171 -9.46 -5.73 -11.94
CA ALA A 171 -9.10 -5.05 -13.18
C ALA A 171 -9.97 -5.48 -14.37
N LEU A 172 -10.31 -6.77 -14.46
CA LEU A 172 -11.20 -7.29 -15.51
C LEU A 172 -12.65 -6.84 -15.30
N GLU A 173 -13.11 -6.79 -14.05
CA GLU A 173 -14.48 -6.40 -13.73
C GLU A 173 -14.76 -4.92 -14.02
N VAL A 174 -13.82 -4.02 -13.67
CA VAL A 174 -14.04 -2.57 -13.73
C VAL A 174 -13.39 -1.88 -14.94
N GLY A 175 -12.51 -2.58 -15.65
CA GLY A 175 -11.81 -2.07 -16.84
C GLY A 175 -12.75 -1.52 -17.91
N PRO A 176 -13.88 -2.19 -18.26
CA PRO A 176 -14.86 -1.69 -19.23
C PRO A 176 -15.48 -0.34 -18.85
N HIS A 177 -15.32 0.09 -17.59
CA HIS A 177 -15.82 1.37 -17.07
C HIS A 177 -14.74 2.45 -16.96
N GLY A 178 -13.55 2.25 -17.55
CA GLY A 178 -12.46 3.23 -17.52
C GLY A 178 -11.71 3.30 -16.19
N ILE A 179 -11.75 2.24 -15.38
CA ILE A 179 -11.08 2.15 -14.09
C ILE A 179 -9.87 1.22 -14.22
N ASN A 180 -8.68 1.74 -13.90
CA ASN A 180 -7.46 0.93 -13.86
C ASN A 180 -7.22 0.38 -12.45
N VAL A 181 -6.84 -0.87 -12.35
CA VAL A 181 -6.48 -1.51 -11.08
C VAL A 181 -5.14 -2.19 -11.23
N ASN A 182 -4.13 -1.70 -10.50
CA ASN A 182 -2.77 -2.23 -10.56
C ASN A 182 -2.23 -2.46 -9.15
N CYS A 183 -1.12 -3.16 -9.04
CA CYS A 183 -0.39 -3.24 -7.79
C CYS A 183 1.08 -2.83 -7.94
N VAL A 184 1.66 -2.37 -6.85
CA VAL A 184 3.11 -2.22 -6.69
C VAL A 184 3.62 -3.34 -5.79
N ALA A 185 4.74 -3.93 -6.16
CA ALA A 185 5.44 -4.95 -5.37
C ALA A 185 6.79 -4.38 -4.89
N PRO A 186 6.83 -3.68 -3.75
CA PRO A 186 8.08 -3.25 -3.16
C PRO A 186 8.92 -4.42 -2.68
N GLY A 187 10.24 -4.28 -2.77
CA GLY A 187 11.18 -5.14 -2.09
C GLY A 187 11.29 -4.83 -0.59
N ILE A 188 12.52 -4.89 -0.06
CA ILE A 188 12.82 -4.39 1.28
C ILE A 188 12.85 -2.86 1.21
N VAL A 189 11.99 -2.22 1.98
CA VAL A 189 11.87 -0.76 2.03
C VAL A 189 12.49 -0.23 3.32
N ALA A 190 13.37 0.76 3.19
CA ALA A 190 14.02 1.43 4.31
C ALA A 190 13.01 2.02 5.32
N GLY A 191 13.38 2.06 6.60
CA GLY A 191 12.60 2.65 7.69
C GLY A 191 12.28 1.66 8.82
N GLU A 192 11.51 2.11 9.81
CA GLU A 192 11.22 1.40 11.06
C GLU A 192 10.84 -0.09 10.89
N ARG A 193 10.09 -0.41 9.83
CA ARG A 193 9.66 -1.80 9.55
C ARG A 193 10.86 -2.68 9.19
N MET A 194 11.78 -2.16 8.39
CA MET A 194 13.01 -2.86 8.04
C MET A 194 13.92 -3.02 9.26
N ASP A 195 14.09 -1.95 10.04
CA ASP A 195 14.92 -1.98 11.25
C ASP A 195 14.41 -3.03 12.24
N ARG A 196 13.08 -3.10 12.41
CA ARG A 196 12.46 -4.16 13.23
C ARG A 196 12.73 -5.55 12.65
N LEU A 197 12.55 -5.72 11.33
CA LEU A 197 12.80 -6.99 10.66
C LEU A 197 14.26 -7.46 10.84
N CYS A 198 15.22 -6.54 10.68
CA CYS A 198 16.64 -6.84 10.89
C CYS A 198 16.92 -7.25 12.34
N ARG A 199 16.38 -6.52 13.34
CA ARG A 199 16.54 -6.88 14.76
C ARG A 199 15.94 -8.25 15.09
N GLU A 200 14.71 -8.53 14.65
CA GLU A 200 14.02 -9.80 14.96
C GLU A 200 14.72 -10.99 14.30
N LYS A 201 15.18 -10.86 13.06
CA LYS A 201 15.97 -11.91 12.37
C LYS A 201 17.33 -12.10 13.01
N ALA A 202 18.03 -11.03 13.33
CA ALA A 202 19.33 -11.07 13.98
C ALA A 202 19.25 -11.84 15.31
N ALA A 203 18.27 -11.54 16.15
CA ALA A 203 18.04 -12.22 17.42
C ALA A 203 17.82 -13.75 17.25
N LYS A 204 17.06 -14.15 16.22
CA LYS A 204 16.79 -15.58 15.96
C LYS A 204 17.97 -16.32 15.33
N ARG A 205 18.87 -15.62 14.64
CA ARG A 205 20.00 -16.21 13.91
C ARG A 205 21.34 -16.10 14.66
N GLY A 206 21.39 -15.38 15.78
CA GLY A 206 22.65 -15.05 16.46
C GLY A 206 23.55 -14.10 15.68
N TRP A 207 22.95 -13.22 14.89
CA TRP A 207 23.61 -12.21 14.04
C TRP A 207 23.42 -10.81 14.62
N THR A 208 24.11 -9.81 14.01
CA THR A 208 23.80 -8.41 14.25
C THR A 208 22.76 -7.90 13.23
N PRO A 209 22.00 -6.84 13.55
CA PRO A 209 21.07 -6.22 12.59
C PRO A 209 21.75 -5.79 11.28
N GLU A 210 22.99 -5.32 11.36
CA GLU A 210 23.80 -4.88 10.20
C GLU A 210 24.13 -6.08 9.30
N GLN A 211 24.44 -7.24 9.86
CA GLN A 211 24.69 -8.45 9.07
C GLN A 211 23.44 -8.90 8.29
N VAL A 212 22.25 -8.74 8.88
CA VAL A 212 20.99 -9.02 8.19
C VAL A 212 20.71 -7.97 7.10
N TYR A 213 21.00 -6.70 7.37
CA TYR A 213 20.88 -5.64 6.39
C TYR A 213 21.79 -5.89 5.19
N ASP A 214 23.05 -6.21 5.43
CA ASP A 214 24.05 -6.48 4.38
C ASP A 214 23.70 -7.73 3.56
N GLU A 215 23.08 -8.74 4.18
CA GLU A 215 22.55 -9.92 3.47
C GLU A 215 21.54 -9.48 2.42
N TYR A 216 20.56 -8.66 2.79
CA TYR A 216 19.56 -8.13 1.86
C TYR A 216 20.18 -7.28 0.75
N VAL A 217 21.08 -6.36 1.09
CA VAL A 217 21.74 -5.48 0.10
C VAL A 217 22.54 -6.31 -0.91
N ARG A 218 23.21 -7.39 -0.45
CA ARG A 218 23.97 -8.28 -1.34
C ARG A 218 23.12 -9.08 -2.31
N GLU A 219 21.86 -9.37 -1.96
CA GLU A 219 20.92 -10.08 -2.85
C GLU A 219 20.34 -9.16 -3.93
N MET A 220 20.36 -7.84 -3.76
CA MET A 220 19.80 -6.89 -4.72
C MET A 220 20.79 -6.55 -5.85
N ALA A 221 20.33 -6.52 -7.09
CA ALA A 221 21.17 -6.18 -8.24
C ALA A 221 21.74 -4.75 -8.12
N LEU A 222 20.95 -3.79 -7.66
CA LEU A 222 21.37 -2.40 -7.44
C LEU A 222 22.17 -2.19 -6.15
N ARG A 223 22.39 -3.21 -5.34
CA ARG A 223 23.09 -3.13 -4.05
C ARG A 223 22.62 -2.03 -3.11
N ARG A 224 21.34 -1.74 -3.13
CA ARG A 224 20.69 -0.77 -2.24
C ARG A 224 19.25 -1.17 -1.95
N VAL A 225 18.77 -0.88 -0.75
CA VAL A 225 17.36 -1.06 -0.39
C VAL A 225 16.48 -0.04 -1.10
N THR A 226 15.22 -0.40 -1.32
CA THR A 226 14.20 0.50 -1.83
C THR A 226 13.88 1.57 -0.80
N THR A 227 13.67 2.82 -1.22
CA THR A 227 13.19 3.88 -0.34
C THR A 227 11.66 4.01 -0.40
N PRO A 228 11.01 4.61 0.61
CA PRO A 228 9.59 4.96 0.52
C PRO A 228 9.26 5.84 -0.70
N GLU A 229 10.18 6.71 -1.11
CA GLU A 229 10.05 7.62 -2.26
C GLU A 229 10.10 6.85 -3.59
N ASP A 230 10.90 5.80 -3.71
CA ASP A 230 10.93 4.93 -4.89
C ASP A 230 9.56 4.30 -5.12
N VAL A 231 8.93 3.82 -4.04
CA VAL A 231 7.57 3.26 -4.07
C VAL A 231 6.54 4.35 -4.39
N ALA A 232 6.65 5.52 -3.77
CA ALA A 232 5.74 6.63 -4.00
C ALA A 232 5.77 7.13 -5.46
N ASN A 233 6.92 7.12 -6.11
CA ASN A 233 7.06 7.46 -7.53
C ASN A 233 6.34 6.45 -8.44
N ALA A 234 6.45 5.16 -8.14
CA ALA A 234 5.72 4.12 -8.88
C ALA A 234 4.20 4.23 -8.69
N VAL A 235 3.74 4.52 -7.46
CA VAL A 235 2.32 4.76 -7.16
C VAL A 235 1.82 6.00 -7.90
N LEU A 236 2.57 7.10 -7.89
CA LEU A 236 2.23 8.31 -8.64
C LEU A 236 2.05 8.01 -10.13
N PHE A 237 2.98 7.29 -10.75
CA PHE A 237 2.86 6.87 -12.16
C PHE A 237 1.56 6.11 -12.40
N LEU A 238 1.23 5.12 -11.54
CA LEU A 238 0.01 4.33 -11.68
C LEU A 238 -1.28 5.11 -11.38
N CYS A 239 -1.22 6.19 -10.60
CA CYS A 239 -2.35 7.10 -10.36
C CYS A 239 -2.53 8.15 -11.47
N SER A 240 -1.54 8.36 -12.33
CA SER A 240 -1.55 9.37 -13.39
C SER A 240 -2.12 8.86 -14.71
N GLU A 241 -2.35 9.78 -15.67
CA GLU A 241 -2.76 9.44 -17.03
C GLU A 241 -1.64 8.76 -17.85
N GLU A 242 -0.38 8.83 -17.40
CA GLU A 242 0.75 8.16 -18.04
C GLU A 242 0.57 6.63 -18.05
N SER A 243 -0.16 6.09 -17.07
CA SER A 243 -0.49 4.65 -16.96
C SER A 243 -1.88 4.29 -17.51
N ARG A 244 -2.52 5.15 -18.30
CA ARG A 244 -3.92 4.96 -18.76
C ARG A 244 -4.18 3.60 -19.43
N ASN A 245 -3.19 3.01 -20.07
CA ASN A 245 -3.29 1.73 -20.76
C ASN A 245 -2.69 0.56 -19.95
N MET A 246 -2.55 0.73 -18.63
CA MET A 246 -2.06 -0.31 -17.72
C MET A 246 -3.14 -0.68 -16.71
N THR A 247 -3.56 -1.95 -16.74
CA THR A 247 -4.48 -2.52 -15.74
C THR A 247 -4.15 -3.99 -15.50
N GLY A 248 -4.42 -4.50 -14.29
CA GLY A 248 -4.10 -5.86 -13.88
C GLY A 248 -2.60 -6.14 -13.71
N GLN A 249 -1.75 -5.11 -13.74
CA GLN A 249 -0.29 -5.27 -13.69
C GLN A 249 0.25 -5.17 -12.25
N CYS A 250 1.41 -5.77 -12.05
CA CYS A 250 2.17 -5.67 -10.82
C CYS A 250 3.54 -5.07 -11.14
N LEU A 251 3.74 -3.81 -10.72
CA LEU A 251 4.98 -3.08 -10.95
C LEU A 251 5.95 -3.34 -9.81
N THR A 252 7.07 -4.00 -10.10
CA THR A 252 8.10 -4.33 -9.10
C THR A 252 9.00 -3.12 -8.85
N VAL A 253 9.27 -2.82 -7.58
CA VAL A 253 10.17 -1.74 -7.12
C VAL A 253 11.02 -2.31 -5.99
N ASP A 254 12.13 -2.99 -6.32
CA ASP A 254 12.88 -3.82 -5.38
C ASP A 254 14.40 -3.80 -5.55
N GLY A 255 14.91 -2.95 -6.43
CA GLY A 255 16.34 -2.88 -6.72
C GLY A 255 16.89 -4.11 -7.44
N GLY A 256 16.02 -4.91 -8.08
CA GLY A 256 16.40 -6.16 -8.74
C GLY A 256 16.64 -7.28 -7.74
N TRP A 257 15.79 -7.41 -6.73
CA TRP A 257 15.85 -8.49 -5.75
C TRP A 257 15.12 -9.75 -6.22
N ASP A 258 14.13 -9.60 -7.11
CA ASP A 258 13.31 -10.69 -7.67
C ASP A 258 13.53 -10.84 -9.19
N VAL A 259 14.79 -10.99 -9.60
CA VAL A 259 15.21 -11.22 -10.98
C VAL A 259 16.04 -12.46 -11.10
#